data_57697c19cfcad33af50fb284ee8234bc
#
_entry.id   57697c19cfcad33af50fb284ee8234bc
#
_cell.length_a   1.000
_cell.length_b   1.000
_cell.length_c   1.000
_cell.angle_alpha   90.00
_cell.angle_beta   90.00
_cell.angle_gamma   90.00
#
_symmetry.space_group_name_H-M   'P 1'
#
loop_
_entity.id
_entity.type
_entity.pdbx_description
1 polymer ?
#
loop_
_entity_poly.entity_id
_entity_poly.type
_entity_poly.pdbx_seq_one_letter_code
_entity_poly.pdbx_strand_id
1 'polypeptide(L)'
;SDLEILYRILTGPAGGQLMSILAADSHGNRIARAIAWLRENYARPIRIEDVAERVGMSVSSFHQHFKAVTAMTPVQYQKQLRLHEARRLMLLERLDAGTASHRVGYQSPSQFSREYARVYGLSPARDVEASRESMSTAAE
;
A
#
# COMPACT_ATOMS: atom_id res chain seq x y z
N SER A 1 1.31 -7.13 -5.58
CA SER A 1 0.90 -6.63 -4.27
C SER A 1 1.64 -7.39 -3.17
N ASP A 2 1.63 -6.85 -1.97
CA ASP A 2 2.33 -7.47 -0.84
C ASP A 2 1.75 -8.83 -0.47
N LEU A 3 0.43 -9.00 -0.64
CA LEU A 3 -0.21 -10.30 -0.42
C LEU A 3 0.21 -11.32 -1.46
N GLU A 4 0.43 -10.90 -2.70
CA GLU A 4 0.95 -11.78 -3.75
C GLU A 4 2.38 -12.22 -3.45
N ILE A 5 3.20 -11.29 -2.94
CA ILE A 5 4.58 -11.63 -2.54
C ILE A 5 4.55 -12.67 -1.43
N LEU A 6 3.72 -12.48 -0.41
CA LEU A 6 3.56 -13.46 0.66
C LEU A 6 3.09 -14.82 0.13
N TYR A 7 2.12 -14.82 -0.78
CA TYR A 7 1.61 -16.04 -1.40
C TYR A 7 2.72 -16.78 -2.14
N ARG A 8 3.50 -16.07 -2.95
CA ARG A 8 4.62 -16.68 -3.70
C ARG A 8 5.67 -17.27 -2.78
N ILE A 9 5.99 -16.57 -1.69
CA ILE A 9 6.95 -17.08 -0.70
C ILE A 9 6.41 -18.36 -0.05
N LEU A 10 5.12 -18.40 0.32
CA LEU A 10 4.50 -19.56 0.94
C LEU A 10 4.48 -20.78 0.02
N THR A 11 4.39 -20.58 -1.29
CA THR A 11 4.35 -21.67 -2.26
C THR A 11 5.73 -22.05 -2.81
N GLY A 12 6.80 -21.32 -2.39
CA GLY A 12 8.16 -21.58 -2.83
C GLY A 12 8.86 -22.68 -2.01
N PRO A 13 10.17 -22.93 -2.29
CA PRO A 13 10.92 -23.99 -1.59
C PRO A 13 11.01 -23.82 -0.08
N ALA A 14 10.94 -22.59 0.43
CA ALA A 14 10.96 -22.30 1.86
C ALA A 14 9.56 -22.21 2.48
N GLY A 15 8.54 -22.65 1.75
CA GLY A 15 7.14 -22.49 2.15
C GLY A 15 6.80 -23.07 3.51
N GLY A 16 7.37 -24.22 3.86
CA GLY A 16 7.12 -24.86 5.15
C GLY A 16 7.55 -24.02 6.35
N GLN A 17 8.70 -23.37 6.26
CA GLN A 17 9.19 -22.49 7.32
C GLN A 17 8.33 -21.25 7.43
N LEU A 18 7.92 -20.67 6.29
CA LEU A 18 7.08 -19.48 6.28
C LEU A 18 5.67 -19.78 6.76
N MET A 19 5.14 -20.97 6.48
CA MET A 19 3.85 -21.40 7.04
C MET A 19 3.91 -21.45 8.57
N SER A 20 5.02 -21.90 9.14
CA SER A 20 5.22 -21.89 10.59
C SER A 20 5.24 -20.46 11.14
N ILE A 21 5.90 -19.51 10.45
CA ILE A 21 5.95 -18.11 10.84
C ILE A 21 4.56 -17.48 10.78
N LEU A 22 3.74 -17.89 9.80
CA LEU A 22 2.38 -17.35 9.61
C LEU A 22 1.31 -18.14 10.35
N ALA A 23 1.70 -19.12 11.19
CA ALA A 23 0.73 -19.84 12.02
C ALA A 23 -0.01 -18.88 12.96
N ALA A 24 -1.20 -19.31 13.43
CA ALA A 24 -2.00 -18.52 14.35
C ALA A 24 -1.15 -18.03 15.52
N ASP A 25 -1.32 -16.77 15.90
CA ASP A 25 -0.59 -16.09 17.00
C ASP A 25 0.87 -15.78 16.71
N SER A 26 1.40 -16.13 15.50
CA SER A 26 2.73 -15.69 15.11
C SER A 26 2.74 -14.21 14.75
N HIS A 27 3.92 -13.56 14.85
CA HIS A 27 4.08 -12.17 14.43
C HIS A 27 3.79 -12.01 12.94
N GLY A 28 4.23 -12.96 12.10
CA GLY A 28 3.96 -12.93 10.66
C GLY A 28 2.47 -12.98 10.34
N ASN A 29 1.70 -13.81 11.06
CA ASN A 29 0.25 -13.87 10.90
C ASN A 29 -0.42 -12.56 11.30
N ARG A 30 0.02 -11.97 12.42
CA ARG A 30 -0.53 -10.70 12.89
C ARG A 30 -0.25 -9.56 11.89
N ILE A 31 0.96 -9.52 11.32
CA ILE A 31 1.30 -8.53 10.30
C ILE A 31 0.47 -8.75 9.04
N ALA A 32 0.26 -9.98 8.59
CA ALA A 32 -0.58 -10.27 7.43
C ALA A 32 -2.01 -9.76 7.64
N ARG A 33 -2.56 -9.92 8.85
CA ARG A 33 -3.88 -9.40 9.19
C ARG A 33 -3.91 -7.87 9.20
N ALA A 34 -2.85 -7.24 9.70
CA ALA A 34 -2.72 -5.78 9.68
C ALA A 34 -2.68 -5.25 8.25
N ILE A 35 -1.91 -5.90 7.38
CA ILE A 35 -1.83 -5.53 5.96
C ILE A 35 -3.22 -5.63 5.31
N ALA A 36 -3.93 -6.73 5.52
CA ALA A 36 -5.27 -6.90 4.99
C ALA A 36 -6.22 -5.80 5.46
N TRP A 37 -6.15 -5.44 6.74
CA TRP A 37 -6.97 -4.38 7.29
C TRP A 37 -6.62 -3.01 6.69
N LEU A 38 -5.33 -2.72 6.54
CA LEU A 38 -4.88 -1.47 5.91
C LEU A 38 -5.35 -1.35 4.47
N ARG A 39 -5.33 -2.45 3.72
CA ARG A 39 -5.80 -2.45 2.33
C ARG A 39 -7.29 -2.13 2.21
N GLU A 40 -8.06 -2.45 3.22
CA GLU A 40 -9.50 -2.14 3.24
C GLU A 40 -9.80 -0.75 3.81
N ASN A 41 -8.86 -0.15 4.56
CA ASN A 41 -9.14 1.06 5.33
C ASN A 41 -8.17 2.21 5.06
N TYR A 42 -7.31 2.13 4.05
CA TYR A 42 -6.26 3.11 3.80
C TYR A 42 -6.79 4.54 3.57
N ALA A 43 -8.01 4.67 3.06
CA ALA A 43 -8.57 5.98 2.70
C ALA A 43 -9.04 6.80 3.90
N ARG A 44 -9.14 6.19 5.07
CA ARG A 44 -9.57 6.89 6.30
C ARG A 44 -8.37 7.22 7.17
N PRO A 45 -8.49 8.21 8.08
CA PRO A 45 -7.44 8.45 9.06
C PRO A 45 -7.19 7.21 9.90
N ILE A 46 -5.92 6.85 10.09
CA ILE A 46 -5.54 5.64 10.82
C ILE A 46 -4.50 6.00 11.87
N ARG A 47 -4.73 5.53 13.09
CA ARG A 47 -3.74 5.59 14.17
C ARG A 47 -3.02 4.24 14.22
N ILE A 48 -1.71 4.27 14.11
CA ILE A 48 -0.91 3.03 14.09
C ILE A 48 -1.06 2.26 15.41
N GLU A 49 -1.24 2.97 16.51
CA GLU A 49 -1.50 2.36 17.83
C GLU A 49 -2.76 1.49 17.80
N ASP A 50 -3.80 1.94 17.11
CA ASP A 50 -5.05 1.19 16.97
C ASP A 50 -4.88 -0.05 16.11
N VAL A 51 -4.09 0.04 15.06
CA VAL A 51 -3.80 -1.11 14.21
C VAL A 51 -3.02 -2.17 14.97
N ALA A 52 -1.99 -1.76 15.72
CA ALA A 52 -1.20 -2.65 16.55
C ALA A 52 -2.08 -3.37 17.58
N GLU A 53 -2.93 -2.62 18.27
CA GLU A 53 -3.87 -3.18 19.26
C GLU A 53 -4.80 -4.19 18.61
N ARG A 54 -5.32 -3.88 17.42
CA ARG A 54 -6.25 -4.75 16.68
C ARG A 54 -5.64 -6.13 16.41
N VAL A 55 -4.34 -6.19 16.19
CA VAL A 55 -3.65 -7.46 15.93
C VAL A 55 -2.91 -8.01 17.15
N GLY A 56 -3.12 -7.39 18.33
CA GLY A 56 -2.57 -7.90 19.59
C GLY A 56 -1.07 -7.70 19.74
N MET A 57 -0.53 -6.60 19.23
CA MET A 57 0.90 -6.29 19.30
C MET A 57 1.15 -4.94 19.97
N SER A 58 2.27 -4.81 20.68
CA SER A 58 2.74 -3.50 21.10
C SER A 58 3.15 -2.69 19.88
N VAL A 59 3.13 -1.36 20.00
CA VAL A 59 3.53 -0.47 18.90
C VAL A 59 4.96 -0.77 18.44
N SER A 60 5.87 -0.95 19.37
CA SER A 60 7.28 -1.24 19.08
C SER A 60 7.44 -2.55 18.28
N SER A 61 6.82 -3.62 18.76
CA SER A 61 6.85 -4.92 18.08
C SER A 61 6.19 -4.84 16.71
N PHE A 62 5.06 -4.12 16.61
CA PHE A 62 4.35 -3.94 15.37
C PHE A 62 5.23 -3.25 14.32
N HIS A 63 5.88 -2.14 14.67
CA HIS A 63 6.78 -1.43 13.76
C HIS A 63 7.92 -2.33 13.28
N GLN A 64 8.55 -3.04 14.21
CA GLN A 64 9.69 -3.92 13.89
C GLN A 64 9.30 -5.02 12.91
N HIS A 65 8.24 -5.74 13.21
CA HIS A 65 7.81 -6.87 12.39
C HIS A 65 7.16 -6.43 11.08
N PHE A 66 6.44 -5.29 11.10
CA PHE A 66 5.85 -4.74 9.89
C PHE A 66 6.95 -4.37 8.87
N LYS A 67 8.01 -3.70 9.33
CA LYS A 67 9.12 -3.33 8.47
C LYS A 67 9.88 -4.58 7.98
N ALA A 68 10.00 -5.60 8.80
CA ALA A 68 10.65 -6.84 8.40
C ALA A 68 9.89 -7.53 7.25
N VAL A 69 8.56 -7.46 7.26
CA VAL A 69 7.72 -8.09 6.23
C VAL A 69 7.61 -7.22 4.97
N THR A 70 7.41 -5.91 5.13
CA THR A 70 7.06 -5.02 4.01
C THR A 70 8.21 -4.15 3.53
N ALA A 71 9.31 -4.07 4.28
CA ALA A 71 10.41 -3.12 4.09
C ALA A 71 9.97 -1.66 4.24
N MET A 72 8.79 -1.41 4.78
CA MET A 72 8.22 -0.08 4.97
C MET A 72 7.69 0.09 6.38
N THR A 73 7.59 1.34 6.85
CA THR A 73 6.83 1.63 8.05
C THR A 73 5.33 1.53 7.73
N PRO A 74 4.45 1.31 8.74
CA PRO A 74 3.01 1.29 8.49
C PRO A 74 2.47 2.57 7.84
N VAL A 75 3.00 3.74 8.21
CA VAL A 75 2.59 5.02 7.60
C VAL A 75 3.00 5.08 6.13
N GLN A 76 4.23 4.67 5.81
CA GLN A 76 4.69 4.62 4.42
C GLN A 76 3.84 3.66 3.59
N TYR A 77 3.47 2.53 4.17
CA TYR A 77 2.63 1.54 3.51
C TYR A 77 1.23 2.12 3.19
N GLN A 78 0.63 2.82 4.14
CA GLN A 78 -0.66 3.48 3.91
C GLN A 78 -0.58 4.50 2.78
N LYS A 79 0.48 5.31 2.76
CA LYS A 79 0.69 6.29 1.69
C LYS A 79 0.85 5.63 0.33
N GLN A 80 1.58 4.53 0.27
CA GLN A 80 1.75 3.78 -0.97
C GLN A 80 0.41 3.24 -1.49
N LEU A 81 -0.42 2.73 -0.60
CA LEU A 81 -1.77 2.26 -0.98
C LEU A 81 -2.61 3.39 -1.55
N ARG A 82 -2.59 4.56 -0.90
CA ARG A 82 -3.32 5.74 -1.37
C ARG A 82 -2.86 6.19 -2.75
N LEU A 83 -1.56 6.33 -2.93
CA LEU A 83 -0.98 6.80 -4.19
C LEU A 83 -1.23 5.80 -5.32
N HIS A 84 -1.07 4.52 -5.04
CA HIS A 84 -1.28 3.47 -6.03
C HIS A 84 -2.74 3.43 -6.48
N GLU A 85 -3.68 3.50 -5.55
CA GLU A 85 -5.11 3.50 -5.88
C GLU A 85 -5.51 4.79 -6.62
N ALA A 86 -4.97 5.95 -6.22
CA ALA A 86 -5.22 7.19 -6.93
C ALA A 86 -4.76 7.11 -8.39
N ARG A 87 -3.57 6.52 -8.62
CA ARG A 87 -3.06 6.32 -9.96
C ARG A 87 -3.98 5.43 -10.78
N ARG A 88 -4.46 4.33 -10.19
CA ARG A 88 -5.42 3.44 -10.85
C ARG A 88 -6.72 4.18 -11.22
N LEU A 89 -7.25 4.99 -10.30
CA LEU A 89 -8.47 5.76 -10.54
C LEU A 89 -8.29 6.75 -11.69
N MET A 90 -7.15 7.42 -11.75
CA MET A 90 -6.87 8.37 -12.84
C MET A 90 -6.69 7.67 -14.19
N LEU A 91 -5.98 6.54 -14.21
CA LEU A 91 -5.70 5.82 -15.45
C LEU A 91 -6.91 5.07 -15.99
N LEU A 92 -7.62 4.34 -15.13
CA LEU A 92 -8.66 3.41 -15.56
C LEU A 92 -10.06 4.01 -15.47
N GLU A 93 -10.33 4.83 -14.47
CA GLU A 93 -11.65 5.44 -14.28
C GLU A 93 -11.69 6.90 -14.73
N ARG A 94 -10.57 7.42 -15.21
CA ARG A 94 -10.43 8.77 -15.79
C ARG A 94 -10.81 9.88 -14.83
N LEU A 95 -10.60 9.67 -13.53
CA LEU A 95 -10.81 10.73 -12.55
C LEU A 95 -9.67 11.76 -12.66
N ASP A 96 -9.98 13.02 -12.41
CA ASP A 96 -8.94 14.02 -12.31
C ASP A 96 -8.15 13.86 -11.01
N ALA A 97 -6.97 14.50 -10.94
CA ALA A 97 -6.07 14.36 -9.81
C ALA A 97 -6.70 14.82 -8.50
N GLY A 98 -7.47 15.91 -8.52
CA GLY A 98 -8.14 16.40 -7.31
C GLY A 98 -9.17 15.42 -6.76
N THR A 99 -10.00 14.88 -7.64
CA THR A 99 -11.01 13.89 -7.26
C THR A 99 -10.37 12.60 -6.75
N ALA A 100 -9.36 12.10 -7.47
CA ALA A 100 -8.64 10.89 -7.06
C ALA A 100 -7.97 11.08 -5.69
N SER A 101 -7.30 12.22 -5.51
CA SER A 101 -6.66 12.59 -4.25
C SER A 101 -7.65 12.54 -3.07
N HIS A 102 -8.80 13.16 -3.24
CA HIS A 102 -9.83 13.19 -2.21
C HIS A 102 -10.37 11.78 -1.93
N ARG A 103 -10.62 11.02 -2.97
CA ARG A 103 -11.19 9.67 -2.85
C ARG A 103 -10.31 8.73 -2.05
N VAL A 104 -8.98 8.87 -2.16
CA VAL A 104 -8.05 8.01 -1.43
C VAL A 104 -7.68 8.55 -0.05
N GLY A 105 -8.26 9.66 0.38
CA GLY A 105 -8.15 10.15 1.74
C GLY A 105 -7.25 11.35 1.95
N TYR A 106 -6.70 11.97 0.90
CA TYR A 106 -5.91 13.19 1.05
C TYR A 106 -6.84 14.39 1.25
N GLN A 107 -6.52 15.21 2.25
CA GLN A 107 -7.26 16.47 2.48
C GLN A 107 -6.63 17.63 1.72
N SER A 108 -5.34 17.52 1.37
CA SER A 108 -4.60 18.56 0.66
C SER A 108 -4.15 18.04 -0.71
N PRO A 109 -4.69 18.58 -1.81
CA PRO A 109 -4.20 18.23 -3.16
C PRO A 109 -2.72 18.55 -3.36
N SER A 110 -2.20 19.58 -2.71
CA SER A 110 -0.78 19.93 -2.78
C SER A 110 0.10 18.87 -2.15
N GLN A 111 -0.31 18.35 -0.99
CA GLN A 111 0.42 17.27 -0.33
C GLN A 111 0.39 16.00 -1.19
N PHE A 112 -0.77 15.68 -1.74
CA PHE A 112 -0.92 14.56 -2.65
C PHE A 112 0.04 14.67 -3.84
N SER A 113 0.07 15.81 -4.50
CA SER A 113 0.92 16.03 -5.67
C SER A 113 2.41 15.88 -5.33
N ARG A 114 2.84 16.41 -4.18
CA ARG A 114 4.23 16.29 -3.74
C ARG A 114 4.60 14.84 -3.45
N GLU A 115 3.77 14.13 -2.71
CA GLU A 115 4.02 12.72 -2.38
C GLU A 115 3.97 11.84 -3.62
N TYR A 116 3.03 12.11 -4.52
CA TYR A 116 2.91 11.39 -5.79
C TYR A 116 4.19 11.56 -6.63
N ALA A 117 4.64 12.80 -6.82
CA ALA A 117 5.85 13.08 -7.60
C ALA A 117 7.10 12.42 -7.00
N ARG A 118 7.16 12.33 -5.67
CA ARG A 118 8.28 11.67 -4.99
C ARG A 118 8.33 10.18 -5.31
N VAL A 119 7.19 9.53 -5.42
CA VAL A 119 7.11 8.09 -5.69
C VAL A 119 7.23 7.78 -7.19
N TYR A 120 6.53 8.53 -8.03
CA TYR A 120 6.44 8.23 -9.46
C TYR A 120 7.33 9.10 -10.34
N GLY A 121 7.98 10.12 -9.78
CA GLY A 121 8.90 10.97 -10.51
C GLY A 121 8.26 12.10 -11.31
N LEU A 122 6.93 12.11 -11.45
CA LEU A 122 6.16 13.11 -12.19
C LEU A 122 4.95 13.53 -11.38
N SER A 123 4.42 14.72 -11.66
CA SER A 123 3.14 15.13 -11.09
C SER A 123 2.03 14.17 -11.55
N PRO A 124 0.92 14.09 -10.80
CA PRO A 124 -0.16 13.16 -11.18
C PRO A 124 -0.63 13.32 -12.63
N ALA A 125 -0.89 14.54 -13.06
CA ALA A 125 -1.38 14.79 -14.43
C ALA A 125 -0.36 14.38 -15.48
N ARG A 126 0.92 14.71 -15.27
CA ARG A 126 1.98 14.35 -16.21
C ARG A 126 2.24 12.86 -16.27
N ASP A 127 2.20 12.18 -15.13
CA ASP A 127 2.38 10.73 -15.09
C ASP A 127 1.26 10.02 -15.84
N VAL A 128 0.02 10.46 -15.65
CA VAL A 128 -1.14 9.89 -16.34
C VAL A 128 -1.05 10.12 -17.85
N GLU A 129 -0.68 11.32 -18.25
CA GLU A 129 -0.50 11.65 -19.68
C GLU A 129 0.59 10.77 -20.31
N ALA A 130 1.75 10.67 -19.66
CA ALA A 130 2.87 9.85 -20.15
C ALA A 130 2.48 8.38 -20.21
N SER A 131 1.75 7.88 -19.22
CA SER A 131 1.29 6.49 -19.17
C SER A 131 0.29 6.19 -20.28
N ARG A 132 -0.60 7.12 -20.59
CA ARG A 132 -1.56 6.96 -21.68
C ARG A 132 -0.88 6.96 -23.05
N GLU A 133 0.10 7.83 -23.26
CA GLU A 133 0.88 7.84 -24.49
C GLU A 133 1.64 6.52 -24.69
N SER A 134 2.24 6.00 -23.62
CA SER A 134 2.94 4.72 -23.66
C SER A 134 1.98 3.56 -23.97
N MET A 135 0.81 3.54 -23.38
CA MET A 135 -0.21 2.51 -23.66
C MET A 135 -0.73 2.60 -25.10
N SER A 136 -0.95 3.82 -25.60
CA SER A 136 -1.39 4.04 -26.97
C SER A 136 -0.34 3.56 -27.98
N THR A 137 0.93 3.87 -27.74
CA THR A 137 2.04 3.43 -28.61
C THR A 137 2.17 1.91 -28.60
N ALA A 138 2.01 1.28 -27.45
CA ALA A 138 2.09 -0.18 -27.34
C ALA A 138 0.94 -0.88 -28.07
N ALA A 139 -0.21 -0.21 -28.22
CA ALA A 139 -1.39 -0.78 -28.91
C ALA A 139 -1.26 -0.69 -30.44
N GLU A 140 -0.35 0.13 -30.96
CA GLU A 140 -0.06 0.24 -32.38
C GLU A 140 0.92 -0.86 -32.82
#